data_a902c6649dadc774cb5668d84ea8edf1
#
_entry.id   a902c6649dadc774cb5668d84ea8edf1
#
_cell.length_a   1.000
_cell.length_b   1.000
_cell.length_c   1.000
_cell.angle_alpha   90.00
_cell.angle_beta   90.00
_cell.angle_gamma   90.00
#
_symmetry.space_group_name_H-M   'P 1'
#
loop_
_entity.id
_entity.type
_entity.pdbx_description
1 polymer ?
#
loop_
_entity_poly.entity_id
_entity_poly.type
_entity_poly.pdbx_seq_one_letter_code
_entity_poly.pdbx_strand_id
1 'polypeptide(L)'
;MRHVKLLFMILGLTFILTACGNPVKAKLHETNSGFNAQITGKTKHKKVYWQIGDTIHTTKTTDDAFTFEVPYKAMQYRITLADNEEMRNPTYVEGPVAKEIVQWPNFIQIYNPIAQQKGLGVFEANPLEGIRTDQVDSNNVIAMNVSDSKVLGISIKALNAGKNLTFKNYVLAFSTSIGTKPTQITELVGRSLKKSGSLMQLTDREVRYTVMTTNNNKQQVTQLSINHL
;
A
#
# COMPACT_ATOMS: atom_id res chain seq x y z
N MET A 1 13.06 40.69 -51.19
CA MET A 1 11.75 39.95 -50.98
C MET A 1 11.89 38.44 -50.95
N ARG A 2 12.97 37.85 -51.47
CA ARG A 2 13.16 36.36 -51.44
C ARG A 2 13.52 35.77 -50.06
N HIS A 3 14.22 36.55 -49.25
CA HIS A 3 14.63 36.09 -47.90
C HIS A 3 13.53 36.13 -46.83
N VAL A 4 12.53 37.01 -47.00
CA VAL A 4 11.37 37.10 -46.10
C VAL A 4 10.46 35.90 -46.23
N LYS A 5 10.29 35.35 -47.45
CA LYS A 5 9.48 34.14 -47.68
C LYS A 5 10.12 32.89 -47.07
N LEU A 6 11.46 32.82 -47.05
CA LEU A 6 12.17 31.68 -46.44
C LEU A 6 12.09 31.71 -44.92
N LEU A 7 12.10 32.92 -44.32
CA LEU A 7 11.96 33.09 -42.84
C LEU A 7 10.60 32.69 -42.37
N PHE A 8 9.52 32.99 -43.10
CA PHE A 8 8.17 32.57 -42.77
C PHE A 8 7.94 31.06 -42.92
N MET A 9 8.66 30.41 -43.86
CA MET A 9 8.58 28.95 -44.04
C MET A 9 9.29 28.17 -42.92
N ILE A 10 10.37 28.72 -42.35
CA ILE A 10 11.10 28.16 -41.22
C ILE A 10 10.30 28.39 -39.92
N LEU A 11 9.63 29.55 -39.77
CA LEU A 11 8.79 29.84 -38.59
C LEU A 11 7.50 28.97 -38.58
N GLY A 12 6.96 28.62 -39.76
CA GLY A 12 5.83 27.72 -39.88
C GLY A 12 6.14 26.27 -39.55
N LEU A 13 7.39 25.82 -39.73
CA LEU A 13 7.80 24.43 -39.46
C LEU A 13 8.07 24.18 -37.97
N THR A 14 8.35 25.22 -37.18
CA THR A 14 8.59 25.10 -35.74
C THR A 14 7.30 24.95 -34.91
N PHE A 15 6.14 25.28 -35.49
CA PHE A 15 4.85 25.13 -34.79
C PHE A 15 4.19 23.73 -34.96
N ILE A 16 4.72 22.86 -35.80
CA ILE A 16 4.15 21.51 -36.05
C ILE A 16 4.71 20.46 -35.06
N LEU A 17 5.77 20.80 -34.29
CA LEU A 17 6.39 19.85 -33.35
C LEU A 17 5.80 19.85 -31.94
N THR A 18 4.75 20.63 -31.65
CA THR A 18 4.09 20.64 -30.34
C THR A 18 2.74 19.91 -30.30
N ALA A 19 2.39 19.16 -31.36
CA ALA A 19 1.21 18.30 -31.37
C ALA A 19 1.53 16.88 -30.88
N CYS A 20 2.42 16.73 -29.91
CA CYS A 20 2.59 15.48 -29.17
C CYS A 20 1.64 15.49 -27.99
N GLY A 21 0.73 14.56 -28.00
CA GLY A 21 -0.35 14.22 -27.07
C GLY A 21 -0.32 14.88 -25.69
N ASN A 22 -1.49 15.22 -25.17
CA ASN A 22 -1.61 15.74 -23.81
C ASN A 22 -0.91 14.75 -22.86
N PRO A 23 0.18 15.15 -22.21
CA PRO A 23 0.88 14.22 -21.32
C PRO A 23 -0.08 13.78 -20.21
N VAL A 24 0.02 12.51 -19.84
CA VAL A 24 -0.66 12.00 -18.67
C VAL A 24 -0.19 12.81 -17.45
N LYS A 25 -1.11 13.49 -16.77
CA LYS A 25 -0.79 14.20 -15.53
C LYS A 25 -1.16 13.30 -14.36
N ALA A 26 -0.21 13.03 -13.48
CA ALA A 26 -0.40 12.15 -12.34
C ALA A 26 0.22 12.72 -11.07
N LYS A 27 -0.37 12.36 -9.92
CA LYS A 27 0.13 12.69 -8.58
C LYS A 27 0.00 11.48 -7.67
N LEU A 28 0.99 11.29 -6.80
CA LEU A 28 0.97 10.35 -5.71
C LEU A 28 0.23 10.96 -4.51
N HIS A 29 -0.66 10.18 -3.91
CA HIS A 29 -1.29 10.45 -2.62
C HIS A 29 -0.92 9.33 -1.66
N GLU A 30 -0.07 9.64 -0.71
CA GLU A 30 0.34 8.69 0.31
C GLU A 30 -0.83 8.41 1.26
N THR A 31 -0.92 7.15 1.69
CA THR A 31 -1.85 6.70 2.71
C THR A 31 -1.04 6.28 3.94
N ASN A 32 -1.66 6.33 5.11
CA ASN A 32 -0.99 5.86 6.33
C ASN A 32 -1.19 4.35 6.56
N SER A 33 -1.35 3.57 5.49
CA SER A 33 -1.66 2.14 5.59
C SER A 33 -0.44 1.24 5.69
N GLY A 34 0.72 1.69 5.20
CA GLY A 34 1.92 0.85 5.04
C GLY A 34 1.80 -0.19 3.91
N PHE A 35 0.69 -0.19 3.15
CA PHE A 35 0.42 -1.15 2.07
C PHE A 35 0.45 -0.49 0.70
N ASN A 36 -0.54 0.37 0.42
CA ASN A 36 -0.69 1.02 -0.88
C ASN A 36 -0.80 2.52 -0.71
N ALA A 37 -0.28 3.25 -1.68
CA ALA A 37 -0.58 4.64 -1.94
C ALA A 37 -1.43 4.75 -3.20
N GLN A 38 -2.10 5.86 -3.40
CA GLN A 38 -2.98 6.10 -4.51
C GLN A 38 -2.31 7.02 -5.54
N ILE A 39 -2.33 6.62 -6.80
CA ILE A 39 -2.01 7.50 -7.93
C ILE A 39 -3.33 8.02 -8.50
N THR A 40 -3.47 9.33 -8.59
CA THR A 40 -4.58 9.97 -9.27
C THR A 40 -4.05 10.80 -10.43
N GLY A 41 -4.85 10.97 -11.47
CA GLY A 41 -4.42 11.77 -12.59
C GLY A 41 -5.53 12.09 -13.59
N LYS A 42 -5.12 12.80 -14.65
CA LYS A 42 -6.00 13.19 -15.76
C LYS A 42 -5.33 12.92 -17.10
N THR A 43 -6.15 12.48 -18.07
CA THR A 43 -5.80 12.35 -19.47
C THR A 43 -7.08 12.35 -20.29
N LYS A 44 -7.02 12.76 -21.56
CA LYS A 44 -8.15 12.66 -22.50
C LYS A 44 -8.30 11.28 -23.15
N HIS A 45 -7.38 10.36 -22.87
CA HIS A 45 -7.42 8.99 -23.39
C HIS A 45 -8.33 8.12 -22.53
N LYS A 46 -8.99 7.14 -23.14
CA LYS A 46 -9.92 6.20 -22.46
C LYS A 46 -9.23 5.25 -21.48
N LYS A 47 -7.90 5.15 -21.57
CA LYS A 47 -7.06 4.27 -20.73
C LYS A 47 -5.73 4.96 -20.45
N VAL A 48 -5.15 4.62 -19.31
CA VAL A 48 -3.77 4.91 -18.95
C VAL A 48 -3.04 3.58 -18.76
N TYR A 49 -1.88 3.47 -19.37
CA TYR A 49 -0.95 2.37 -19.17
C TYR A 49 0.07 2.82 -18.12
N TRP A 50 0.39 1.95 -17.19
CA TRP A 50 1.38 2.24 -16.17
C TRP A 50 2.23 1.01 -15.88
N GLN A 51 3.49 1.24 -15.51
CA GLN A 51 4.50 0.21 -15.37
C GLN A 51 5.29 0.38 -14.08
N ILE A 52 5.52 -0.72 -13.37
CA ILE A 52 6.45 -0.86 -12.25
C ILE A 52 7.35 -2.05 -12.57
N GLY A 53 8.69 -1.82 -12.66
CA GLY A 53 9.60 -2.83 -13.20
C GLY A 53 9.23 -3.17 -14.64
N ASP A 54 9.09 -4.45 -14.96
CA ASP A 54 8.79 -4.93 -16.33
C ASP A 54 7.30 -5.19 -16.58
N THR A 55 6.45 -4.98 -15.58
CA THR A 55 5.02 -5.29 -15.69
C THR A 55 4.21 -4.06 -16.08
N ILE A 56 3.51 -4.15 -17.21
CA ILE A 56 2.58 -3.12 -17.68
C ILE A 56 1.17 -3.44 -17.22
N HIS A 57 0.52 -2.45 -16.68
CA HIS A 57 -0.86 -2.47 -16.21
C HIS A 57 -1.70 -1.45 -16.97
N THR A 58 -3.03 -1.60 -16.91
CA THR A 58 -3.97 -0.68 -17.56
C THR A 58 -5.04 -0.23 -16.58
N THR A 59 -5.36 1.07 -16.61
CA THR A 59 -6.46 1.65 -15.85
C THR A 59 -7.39 2.42 -16.79
N LYS A 60 -8.71 2.21 -16.67
CA LYS A 60 -9.71 2.98 -17.40
C LYS A 60 -9.84 4.39 -16.82
N THR A 61 -10.12 5.37 -17.68
CA THR A 61 -10.47 6.73 -17.28
C THR A 61 -11.98 6.90 -17.21
N THR A 62 -12.42 7.74 -16.28
CA THR A 62 -13.81 8.19 -16.15
C THR A 62 -13.76 9.71 -16.03
N ASP A 63 -14.47 10.44 -16.91
CA ASP A 63 -14.47 11.91 -16.95
C ASP A 63 -13.04 12.49 -17.00
N ASP A 64 -12.22 11.96 -17.90
CA ASP A 64 -10.80 12.30 -18.05
C ASP A 64 -9.92 12.04 -16.82
N ALA A 65 -10.45 11.45 -15.75
CA ALA A 65 -9.73 11.13 -14.54
C ALA A 65 -9.44 9.63 -14.42
N PHE A 66 -8.35 9.30 -13.75
CA PHE A 66 -8.00 7.92 -13.38
C PHE A 66 -7.48 7.85 -11.95
N THR A 67 -7.60 6.65 -11.38
CA THR A 67 -7.08 6.33 -10.06
C THR A 67 -6.66 4.87 -10.03
N PHE A 68 -5.51 4.58 -9.45
CA PHE A 68 -5.06 3.22 -9.16
C PHE A 68 -4.15 3.20 -7.94
N GLU A 69 -3.93 2.01 -7.39
CA GLU A 69 -3.09 1.83 -6.22
C GLU A 69 -1.72 1.26 -6.60
N VAL A 70 -0.69 1.68 -5.86
CA VAL A 70 0.68 1.19 -5.99
C VAL A 70 1.22 0.81 -4.62
N PRO A 71 2.03 -0.27 -4.50
CA PRO A 71 2.53 -0.72 -3.21
C PRO A 71 3.60 0.21 -2.66
N TYR A 72 3.66 0.35 -1.34
CA TYR A 72 4.86 0.86 -0.68
C TYR A 72 6.00 -0.15 -0.84
N LYS A 73 7.21 0.36 -1.12
CA LYS A 73 8.45 -0.43 -1.14
C LYS A 73 9.45 0.12 -0.13
N ALA A 74 10.43 -0.71 0.23
CA ALA A 74 11.51 -0.31 1.14
C ALA A 74 12.54 0.62 0.48
N MET A 75 12.61 0.59 -0.85
CA MET A 75 13.51 1.42 -1.65
C MET A 75 12.75 2.22 -2.68
N GLN A 76 13.35 3.35 -3.08
CA GLN A 76 12.79 4.21 -4.10
C GLN A 76 12.64 3.47 -5.43
N TYR A 77 11.51 3.67 -6.09
CA TYR A 77 11.22 3.11 -7.40
C TYR A 77 10.42 4.10 -8.23
N ARG A 78 10.38 3.85 -9.53
CA ARG A 78 9.70 4.73 -10.48
C ARG A 78 8.48 4.04 -11.06
N ILE A 79 7.42 4.82 -11.21
CA ILE A 79 6.19 4.44 -11.91
C ILE A 79 6.19 5.21 -13.22
N THR A 80 6.13 4.49 -14.33
CA THR A 80 6.06 5.06 -15.66
C THR A 80 4.60 5.03 -16.11
N LEU A 81 4.09 6.16 -16.64
CA LEU A 81 2.71 6.27 -17.12
C LEU A 81 2.70 6.76 -18.57
N ALA A 82 1.86 6.18 -19.41
CA ALA A 82 1.66 6.60 -20.79
C ALA A 82 0.19 6.47 -21.21
N ASP A 83 -0.17 7.12 -22.29
CA ASP A 83 -1.47 7.00 -22.95
C ASP A 83 -1.53 5.88 -24.00
N ASN A 84 -0.42 5.16 -24.16
CA ASN A 84 -0.26 4.06 -25.13
C ASN A 84 0.51 2.89 -24.51
N GLU A 85 0.28 1.70 -25.05
CA GLU A 85 0.85 0.44 -24.56
C GLU A 85 2.37 0.35 -24.77
N GLU A 86 2.88 0.98 -25.84
CA GLU A 86 4.32 1.02 -26.12
C GLU A 86 5.09 1.96 -25.20
N MET A 87 4.41 2.57 -24.22
CA MET A 87 5.00 3.49 -23.23
C MET A 87 5.78 4.65 -23.86
N ARG A 88 5.31 5.17 -25.02
CA ARG A 88 5.92 6.31 -25.70
C ARG A 88 5.56 7.62 -24.99
N ASN A 89 6.52 8.55 -24.93
CA ASN A 89 6.39 9.86 -24.26
C ASN A 89 5.84 9.75 -22.83
N PRO A 90 6.47 8.96 -21.95
CA PRO A 90 5.93 8.67 -20.64
C PRO A 90 6.04 9.84 -19.67
N THR A 91 5.13 9.87 -18.72
CA THR A 91 5.23 10.63 -17.47
C THR A 91 5.78 9.73 -16.39
N TYR A 92 6.60 10.29 -15.49
CA TYR A 92 7.18 9.55 -14.38
C TYR A 92 6.65 10.07 -13.05
N VAL A 93 6.36 9.15 -12.14
CA VAL A 93 6.01 9.44 -10.76
C VAL A 93 6.92 8.59 -9.87
N GLU A 94 7.52 9.21 -8.86
CA GLU A 94 8.25 8.44 -7.84
C GLU A 94 7.27 7.64 -7.00
N GLY A 95 7.57 6.35 -6.83
CA GLY A 95 6.73 5.45 -6.04
C GLY A 95 6.89 5.70 -4.54
N PRO A 96 5.89 5.34 -3.74
CA PRO A 96 5.92 5.57 -2.30
C PRO A 96 6.94 4.66 -1.61
N VAL A 97 7.70 5.23 -0.68
CA VAL A 97 8.67 4.51 0.14
C VAL A 97 8.17 4.47 1.58
N ALA A 98 8.21 3.30 2.21
CA ALA A 98 7.94 3.15 3.64
C ALA A 98 9.19 2.69 4.37
N LYS A 99 9.36 3.18 5.58
CA LYS A 99 10.35 2.65 6.50
C LYS A 99 9.90 1.28 7.02
N GLU A 100 10.88 0.45 7.36
CA GLU A 100 10.61 -0.86 7.94
C GLU A 100 10.08 -0.77 9.37
N ILE A 101 9.18 -1.67 9.70
CA ILE A 101 8.78 -1.94 11.08
C ILE A 101 9.84 -2.82 11.75
N VAL A 102 10.30 -3.84 11.02
CA VAL A 102 11.28 -4.83 11.48
C VAL A 102 11.87 -5.57 10.26
N GLN A 103 13.11 -6.05 10.38
CA GLN A 103 13.73 -6.94 9.41
C GLN A 103 13.06 -8.32 9.44
N TRP A 104 12.82 -8.93 8.27
CA TRP A 104 12.16 -10.23 8.16
C TRP A 104 12.81 -11.33 8.99
N PRO A 105 14.15 -11.54 8.96
CA PRO A 105 14.78 -12.58 9.77
C PRO A 105 14.54 -12.40 11.27
N ASN A 106 14.61 -11.17 11.76
CA ASN A 106 14.36 -10.86 13.17
C ASN A 106 12.89 -11.10 13.55
N PHE A 107 11.98 -10.73 12.64
CA PHE A 107 10.55 -10.93 12.83
C PHE A 107 10.22 -12.42 12.99
N ILE A 108 10.63 -13.28 12.04
CA ILE A 108 10.30 -14.71 12.06
C ILE A 108 10.99 -15.45 13.20
N GLN A 109 12.20 -15.03 13.59
CA GLN A 109 12.94 -15.63 14.72
C GLN A 109 12.13 -15.54 16.03
N ILE A 110 11.39 -14.46 16.22
CA ILE A 110 10.55 -14.26 17.41
C ILE A 110 9.13 -14.77 17.19
N TYR A 111 8.57 -14.51 16.01
CA TYR A 111 7.19 -14.86 15.68
C TYR A 111 6.96 -16.37 15.64
N ASN A 112 7.77 -17.14 14.92
CA ASN A 112 7.53 -18.55 14.66
C ASN A 112 7.43 -19.41 15.94
N PRO A 113 8.32 -19.27 16.95
CA PRO A 113 8.16 -20.00 18.20
C PRO A 113 6.83 -19.69 18.93
N ILE A 114 6.43 -18.41 18.95
CA ILE A 114 5.14 -18.01 19.55
C ILE A 114 3.97 -18.59 18.74
N ALA A 115 4.06 -18.52 17.42
CA ALA A 115 3.04 -19.04 16.51
C ALA A 115 2.84 -20.54 16.71
N GLN A 116 3.90 -21.34 16.76
CA GLN A 116 3.85 -22.76 17.04
C GLN A 116 3.18 -23.05 18.40
N GLN A 117 3.60 -22.36 19.45
CA GLN A 117 3.01 -22.53 20.79
C GLN A 117 1.52 -22.19 20.82
N LYS A 118 1.07 -21.24 20.00
CA LYS A 118 -0.31 -20.73 19.97
C LYS A 118 -1.17 -21.39 18.89
N GLY A 119 -0.63 -22.33 18.12
CA GLY A 119 -1.33 -22.98 17.01
C GLY A 119 -1.64 -22.04 15.83
N LEU A 120 -0.79 -21.03 15.60
CA LEU A 120 -0.87 -20.13 14.46
C LEU A 120 -0.02 -20.65 13.30
N GLY A 121 -0.28 -20.15 12.09
CA GLY A 121 0.59 -20.39 10.94
C GLY A 121 2.00 -19.82 11.17
N VAL A 122 3.02 -20.52 10.69
CA VAL A 122 4.43 -20.07 10.71
C VAL A 122 4.81 -19.51 9.35
N PHE A 123 5.80 -18.61 9.35
CA PHE A 123 6.35 -18.04 8.14
C PHE A 123 7.66 -18.74 7.73
N GLU A 124 7.91 -18.82 6.43
CA GLU A 124 9.13 -19.34 5.87
C GLU A 124 10.31 -18.38 6.05
N ALA A 125 11.54 -18.93 5.97
CA ALA A 125 12.76 -18.12 6.10
C ALA A 125 12.88 -17.07 4.98
N ASN A 126 12.51 -17.42 3.76
CA ASN A 126 12.48 -16.51 2.63
C ASN A 126 11.12 -15.85 2.53
N PRO A 127 11.03 -14.50 2.65
CA PRO A 127 9.76 -13.82 2.53
C PRO A 127 9.22 -13.88 1.11
N LEU A 128 7.91 -13.95 0.98
CA LEU A 128 7.25 -13.61 -0.27
C LEU A 128 7.20 -12.09 -0.38
N GLU A 129 7.86 -11.54 -1.39
CA GLU A 129 7.90 -10.11 -1.65
C GLU A 129 6.53 -9.55 -2.07
N GLY A 130 6.26 -8.32 -1.67
CA GLY A 130 5.03 -7.60 -1.98
C GLY A 130 3.96 -7.72 -0.91
N ILE A 131 2.73 -7.40 -1.32
CA ILE A 131 1.56 -7.47 -0.45
C ILE A 131 0.96 -8.87 -0.55
N ARG A 132 0.93 -9.56 0.56
CA ARG A 132 0.27 -10.85 0.71
C ARG A 132 -0.92 -10.75 1.64
N THR A 133 -2.01 -11.40 1.27
CA THR A 133 -3.21 -11.51 2.10
C THR A 133 -3.57 -12.98 2.25
N ASP A 134 -3.63 -13.45 3.49
CA ASP A 134 -3.97 -14.82 3.84
C ASP A 134 -5.23 -14.85 4.71
N GLN A 135 -6.22 -15.63 4.29
CA GLN A 135 -7.35 -15.98 5.17
C GLN A 135 -6.90 -17.15 6.04
N VAL A 136 -6.62 -16.87 7.30
CA VAL A 136 -6.06 -17.86 8.23
C VAL A 136 -7.12 -18.77 8.84
N ASP A 137 -8.35 -18.27 8.96
CA ASP A 137 -9.54 -19.05 9.31
C ASP A 137 -10.81 -18.30 8.86
N SER A 138 -12.00 -18.82 9.17
CA SER A 138 -13.29 -18.21 8.78
C SER A 138 -13.51 -16.80 9.34
N ASN A 139 -12.79 -16.40 10.37
CA ASN A 139 -13.00 -15.15 11.12
C ASN A 139 -11.82 -14.19 11.03
N ASN A 140 -10.67 -14.64 10.50
CA ASN A 140 -9.44 -13.85 10.52
C ASN A 140 -8.76 -13.80 9.14
N VAL A 141 -8.39 -12.59 8.74
CA VAL A 141 -7.59 -12.32 7.56
C VAL A 141 -6.37 -11.52 7.98
N ILE A 142 -5.19 -11.92 7.53
CA ILE A 142 -3.93 -11.21 7.73
C ILE A 142 -3.43 -10.71 6.39
N ALA A 143 -2.96 -9.47 6.35
CA ALA A 143 -2.19 -8.95 5.24
C ALA A 143 -0.83 -8.46 5.75
N MET A 144 0.20 -8.71 4.96
CA MET A 144 1.56 -8.22 5.21
C MET A 144 2.12 -7.60 3.94
N ASN A 145 2.86 -6.51 4.10
CA ASN A 145 3.66 -5.94 3.02
C ASN A 145 5.14 -6.15 3.37
N VAL A 146 5.83 -6.92 2.54
CA VAL A 146 7.26 -7.19 2.68
C VAL A 146 7.97 -6.69 1.43
N SER A 147 9.03 -5.94 1.60
CA SER A 147 9.85 -5.47 0.49
C SER A 147 11.31 -5.47 0.91
N ASP A 148 12.16 -6.11 0.09
CA ASP A 148 13.61 -6.18 0.33
C ASP A 148 13.93 -6.77 1.72
N SER A 149 13.27 -7.89 2.06
CA SER A 149 13.37 -8.58 3.36
C SER A 149 13.01 -7.68 4.56
N LYS A 150 12.18 -6.65 4.37
CA LYS A 150 11.71 -5.73 5.40
C LYS A 150 10.20 -5.78 5.50
N VAL A 151 9.67 -5.89 6.70
CA VAL A 151 8.24 -5.78 6.96
C VAL A 151 7.88 -4.30 6.99
N LEU A 152 7.02 -3.86 6.10
CA LEU A 152 6.59 -2.46 5.96
C LEU A 152 5.21 -2.20 6.55
N GLY A 153 4.36 -3.22 6.56
CA GLY A 153 2.99 -3.14 7.07
C GLY A 153 2.45 -4.49 7.46
N ILE A 154 1.66 -4.53 8.53
CA ILE A 154 0.88 -5.70 8.96
C ILE A 154 -0.56 -5.24 9.20
N SER A 155 -1.53 -6.01 8.73
CA SER A 155 -2.94 -5.79 9.01
C SER A 155 -3.61 -7.09 9.43
N ILE A 156 -4.44 -7.03 10.45
CA ILE A 156 -5.28 -8.15 10.89
C ILE A 156 -6.72 -7.66 10.89
N LYS A 157 -7.58 -8.34 10.12
CA LYS A 157 -9.02 -8.13 10.14
C LYS A 157 -9.68 -9.32 10.79
N ALA A 158 -10.50 -9.08 11.81
CA ALA A 158 -11.14 -10.12 12.59
C ALA A 158 -12.63 -9.88 12.78
N LEU A 159 -13.41 -10.97 12.73
CA LEU A 159 -14.79 -10.97 13.18
C LEU A 159 -14.83 -11.24 14.70
N ASN A 160 -15.68 -10.47 15.41
CA ASN A 160 -15.90 -10.62 16.85
C ASN A 160 -14.61 -10.64 17.69
N ALA A 161 -13.67 -9.73 17.40
CA ALA A 161 -12.31 -9.69 17.96
C ALA A 161 -12.29 -9.80 19.51
N GLY A 162 -13.29 -9.29 20.21
CA GLY A 162 -13.38 -9.37 21.67
C GLY A 162 -13.42 -10.80 22.22
N LYS A 163 -14.02 -11.75 21.48
CA LYS A 163 -14.12 -13.18 21.84
C LYS A 163 -13.21 -14.07 20.98
N ASN A 164 -12.53 -13.52 19.97
CA ASN A 164 -11.71 -14.25 19.02
C ASN A 164 -10.32 -14.52 19.60
N LEU A 165 -10.07 -15.75 20.04
CA LEU A 165 -8.78 -16.14 20.62
C LEU A 165 -7.65 -16.12 19.59
N THR A 166 -7.92 -16.57 18.36
CA THR A 166 -6.94 -16.54 17.26
C THR A 166 -6.46 -15.12 17.00
N PHE A 167 -7.37 -14.14 16.91
CA PHE A 167 -7.02 -12.74 16.78
C PHE A 167 -6.13 -12.24 17.92
N LYS A 168 -6.46 -12.56 19.17
CA LYS A 168 -5.66 -12.18 20.34
C LYS A 168 -4.26 -12.78 20.30
N ASN A 169 -4.13 -14.03 19.86
CA ASN A 169 -2.85 -14.71 19.69
C ASN A 169 -2.00 -14.06 18.59
N TYR A 170 -2.61 -13.64 17.47
CA TYR A 170 -1.90 -12.87 16.44
C TYR A 170 -1.45 -11.50 16.94
N VAL A 171 -2.30 -10.78 17.67
CA VAL A 171 -1.92 -9.50 18.30
C VAL A 171 -0.71 -9.67 19.21
N LEU A 172 -0.71 -10.72 20.05
CA LEU A 172 0.42 -11.06 20.91
C LEU A 172 1.69 -11.36 20.11
N ALA A 173 1.60 -12.27 19.13
CA ALA A 173 2.73 -12.71 18.33
C ALA A 173 3.35 -11.55 17.54
N PHE A 174 2.55 -10.77 16.83
CA PHE A 174 3.05 -9.65 16.04
C PHE A 174 3.65 -8.54 16.89
N SER A 175 2.97 -8.10 17.95
CA SER A 175 3.49 -7.04 18.81
C SER A 175 4.80 -7.45 19.50
N THR A 176 4.93 -8.70 19.96
CA THR A 176 6.17 -9.21 20.52
C THR A 176 7.29 -9.25 19.47
N SER A 177 7.01 -9.69 18.25
CA SER A 177 8.00 -9.80 17.18
C SER A 177 8.51 -8.45 16.68
N ILE A 178 7.71 -7.41 16.85
CA ILE A 178 8.08 -6.02 16.54
C ILE A 178 8.80 -5.35 17.73
N GLY A 179 8.82 -6.00 18.90
CA GLY A 179 9.43 -5.47 20.12
C GLY A 179 8.56 -4.44 20.85
N THR A 180 7.25 -4.45 20.63
CA THR A 180 6.29 -3.57 21.31
C THR A 180 5.55 -4.32 22.44
N LYS A 181 4.88 -3.58 23.33
CA LYS A 181 4.18 -4.17 24.47
C LYS A 181 2.79 -4.69 24.10
N PRO A 182 2.55 -6.02 24.09
CA PRO A 182 1.26 -6.59 23.69
C PRO A 182 0.08 -6.08 24.50
N THR A 183 0.29 -5.77 25.80
CA THR A 183 -0.77 -5.27 26.69
C THR A 183 -1.35 -3.94 26.22
N GLN A 184 -0.51 -3.00 25.76
CA GLN A 184 -0.96 -1.71 25.25
C GLN A 184 -1.81 -1.86 23.97
N ILE A 185 -1.44 -2.80 23.10
CA ILE A 185 -2.20 -3.07 21.87
C ILE A 185 -3.53 -3.75 22.19
N THR A 186 -3.54 -4.68 23.15
CA THR A 186 -4.77 -5.31 23.64
C THR A 186 -5.73 -4.29 24.26
N GLU A 187 -5.22 -3.33 25.03
CA GLU A 187 -6.01 -2.22 25.58
C GLU A 187 -6.56 -1.30 24.48
N LEU A 188 -5.76 -1.01 23.45
CA LEU A 188 -6.19 -0.21 22.28
C LEU A 188 -7.36 -0.91 21.56
N VAL A 189 -7.24 -2.21 21.31
CA VAL A 189 -8.32 -3.04 20.76
C VAL A 189 -9.56 -3.00 21.66
N GLY A 190 -9.38 -3.19 22.96
CA GLY A 190 -10.49 -3.15 23.95
C GLY A 190 -11.24 -1.81 23.92
N ARG A 191 -10.53 -0.69 23.78
CA ARG A 191 -11.15 0.64 23.63
C ARG A 191 -11.93 0.76 22.30
N SER A 192 -11.37 0.26 21.20
CA SER A 192 -12.02 0.28 19.89
C SER A 192 -13.32 -0.55 19.86
N LEU A 193 -13.35 -1.69 20.56
CA LEU A 193 -14.54 -2.51 20.69
C LEU A 193 -15.69 -1.79 21.43
N LYS A 194 -15.36 -0.89 22.35
CA LYS A 194 -16.34 -0.09 23.11
C LYS A 194 -16.82 1.14 22.34
N LYS A 195 -16.03 1.64 21.34
CA LYS A 195 -16.34 2.83 20.56
C LYS A 195 -16.30 2.51 19.07
N SER A 196 -17.25 1.69 18.61
CA SER A 196 -17.39 1.32 17.21
C SER A 196 -17.53 2.55 16.31
N GLY A 197 -16.91 2.51 15.12
CA GLY A 197 -16.88 3.60 14.15
C GLY A 197 -15.78 4.63 14.38
N SER A 198 -15.04 4.53 15.49
CA SER A 198 -13.93 5.47 15.79
C SER A 198 -12.59 4.83 15.46
N LEU A 199 -11.74 5.59 14.78
CA LEU A 199 -10.33 5.24 14.56
C LEU A 199 -9.55 5.52 15.85
N MET A 200 -8.84 4.53 16.34
CA MET A 200 -7.97 4.65 17.51
C MET A 200 -6.53 4.38 17.14
N GLN A 201 -5.62 5.14 17.72
CA GLN A 201 -4.20 5.05 17.43
C GLN A 201 -3.36 4.97 18.70
N LEU A 202 -2.25 4.28 18.59
CA LEU A 202 -1.16 4.23 19.55
C LEU A 202 0.16 4.26 18.78
N THR A 203 1.14 4.97 19.27
CA THR A 203 2.51 4.94 18.75
C THR A 203 3.43 4.40 19.83
N ASP A 204 4.25 3.42 19.47
CA ASP A 204 5.32 2.90 20.30
C ASP A 204 6.59 2.71 19.44
N ARG A 205 7.70 3.37 19.78
CA ARG A 205 9.01 3.26 19.08
C ARG A 205 8.92 3.48 17.57
N GLU A 206 8.29 4.58 17.13
CA GLU A 206 8.08 4.91 15.72
C GLU A 206 7.13 3.94 14.95
N VAL A 207 6.56 2.95 15.63
CA VAL A 207 5.55 2.07 15.07
C VAL A 207 4.17 2.59 15.45
N ARG A 208 3.32 2.77 14.45
CA ARG A 208 1.92 3.18 14.62
C ARG A 208 1.02 1.97 14.58
N TYR A 209 0.18 1.85 15.58
CA TYR A 209 -0.93 0.91 15.67
C TYR A 209 -2.23 1.67 15.47
N THR A 210 -3.00 1.25 14.51
CA THR A 210 -4.31 1.84 14.19
C THR A 210 -5.36 0.76 14.30
N VAL A 211 -6.39 0.99 15.11
CA VAL A 211 -7.50 0.05 15.28
C VAL A 211 -8.80 0.74 14.97
N MET A 212 -9.63 0.08 14.18
CA MET A 212 -11.00 0.48 13.91
C MET A 212 -11.92 -0.72 14.05
N THR A 213 -12.99 -0.56 14.81
CA THR A 213 -14.07 -1.54 14.91
C THR A 213 -15.33 -0.97 14.27
N THR A 214 -15.98 -1.73 13.42
CA THR A 214 -17.24 -1.38 12.77
C THR A 214 -18.27 -2.48 13.00
N ASN A 215 -19.55 -2.11 13.04
CA ASN A 215 -20.66 -3.05 13.14
C ASN A 215 -21.40 -3.06 11.80
N ASN A 216 -21.23 -4.11 11.02
CA ASN A 216 -21.91 -4.31 9.75
C ASN A 216 -22.90 -5.47 9.89
N ASN A 217 -24.20 -5.22 9.65
CA ASN A 217 -25.24 -6.25 9.56
C ASN A 217 -25.18 -7.31 10.68
N LYS A 218 -25.08 -6.88 11.95
CA LYS A 218 -24.97 -7.73 13.15
C LYS A 218 -23.60 -8.40 13.37
N GLN A 219 -22.62 -8.16 12.52
CA GLN A 219 -21.25 -8.64 12.74
C GLN A 219 -20.34 -7.49 13.13
N GLN A 220 -19.58 -7.69 14.19
CA GLN A 220 -18.52 -6.77 14.58
C GLN A 220 -17.24 -7.14 13.84
N VAL A 221 -16.72 -6.20 13.07
CA VAL A 221 -15.46 -6.32 12.33
C VAL A 221 -14.44 -5.39 12.96
N THR A 222 -13.29 -5.92 13.37
CA THR A 222 -12.16 -5.15 13.90
C THR A 222 -10.98 -5.29 12.95
N GLN A 223 -10.39 -4.18 12.58
CA GLN A 223 -9.14 -4.14 11.83
C GLN A 223 -8.06 -3.45 12.67
N LEU A 224 -6.95 -4.15 12.86
CA LEU A 224 -5.70 -3.62 13.41
C LEU A 224 -4.71 -3.48 12.25
N SER A 225 -4.12 -2.30 12.10
CA SER A 225 -3.03 -2.05 11.15
C SER A 225 -1.80 -1.58 11.91
N ILE A 226 -0.64 -2.03 11.48
CA ILE A 226 0.67 -1.75 12.07
C ILE A 226 1.57 -1.27 10.94
N ASN A 227 2.14 -0.08 11.09
CA ASN A 227 3.05 0.51 10.11
C ASN A 227 4.05 1.45 10.80
N HIS A 228 5.13 1.81 10.12
CA HIS A 228 6.03 2.87 10.59
C HIS A 228 5.31 4.23 10.55
N LEU A 229 5.74 5.18 11.43
CA LEU A 229 5.28 6.58 11.44
C LEU A 229 5.69 7.34 10.18
#